data_7a89c5290b6683965fa24d0946e46637
#
_entry.id   7a89c5290b6683965fa24d0946e46637
#
_cell.length_a   1.000
_cell.length_b   1.000
_cell.length_c   1.000
_cell.angle_alpha   90.00
_cell.angle_beta   90.00
_cell.angle_gamma   90.00
#
_symmetry.space_group_name_H-M   'P 1'
#
loop_
_entity.id
_entity.type
_entity.pdbx_description
1 polymer ?
#
loop_
_entity_poly.entity_id
_entity_poly.type
_entity_poly.pdbx_seq_one_letter_code
_entity_poly.pdbx_strand_id
1 'polypeptide(L)'
;MTVNCENHPWHGIIGHRAKILESSDSTLQGIFGTIVFETKNTIFIRKDSLVKQVAKRAAKKLQLQTSSCACFISGSELIGRPEDRISRLNNG
;
A
#
# COMPACT_ATOMS: atom_id res chain seq x y z
N MET A 1 -17.68 11.27 0.98
CA MET A 1 -16.69 11.97 0.17
C MET A 1 -15.29 11.52 0.53
N THR A 2 -14.47 11.30 -0.47
CA THR A 2 -13.11 10.88 -0.25
C THR A 2 -12.23 12.07 0.10
N VAL A 3 -11.47 11.94 1.19
CA VAL A 3 -10.54 12.98 1.61
C VAL A 3 -9.16 12.61 1.05
N ASN A 4 -8.49 13.60 0.50
CA ASN A 4 -7.14 13.41 -0.02
C ASN A 4 -6.17 13.14 1.11
N CYS A 5 -5.35 12.10 0.98
CA CYS A 5 -4.39 11.69 1.99
C CYS A 5 -2.97 12.13 1.66
N GLU A 6 -2.79 13.21 0.91
CA GLU A 6 -1.47 13.67 0.51
C GLU A 6 -0.48 13.78 1.66
N ASN A 7 -0.95 14.26 2.79
CA ASN A 7 -0.11 14.48 3.95
C ASN A 7 -0.06 13.29 4.88
N HIS A 8 -0.64 12.18 4.49
CA HIS A 8 -0.63 10.98 5.32
C HIS A 8 0.79 10.41 5.34
N PRO A 9 1.36 10.19 6.53
CA PRO A 9 2.71 9.63 6.62
C PRO A 9 2.66 8.13 6.35
N TRP A 10 3.11 7.71 5.18
CA TRP A 10 3.07 6.31 4.75
C TRP A 10 4.10 5.45 5.46
N HIS A 11 4.34 5.68 6.74
CA HIS A 11 5.24 4.88 7.54
C HIS A 11 4.55 3.68 8.19
N GLY A 12 3.24 3.72 8.30
CA GLY A 12 2.49 2.62 8.91
C GLY A 12 1.28 2.28 8.06
N ILE A 13 1.43 1.32 7.15
CA ILE A 13 0.31 0.93 6.29
C ILE A 13 -0.35 -0.38 6.74
N ILE A 14 0.24 -1.07 7.71
CA ILE A 14 -0.36 -2.28 8.25
C ILE A 14 -1.69 -1.92 8.92
N GLY A 15 -2.73 -2.67 8.61
CA GLY A 15 -4.06 -2.42 9.11
C GLY A 15 -4.93 -1.62 8.16
N HIS A 16 -4.34 -0.97 7.16
CA HIS A 16 -5.11 -0.24 6.16
C HIS A 16 -5.63 -1.17 5.09
N ARG A 17 -6.74 -0.81 4.48
CA ARG A 17 -7.26 -1.56 3.34
C ARG A 17 -6.56 -1.10 2.08
N ALA A 18 -6.35 -2.03 1.18
CA ALA A 18 -5.66 -1.76 -0.07
C ALA A 18 -6.32 -2.49 -1.21
N LYS A 19 -6.29 -1.88 -2.39
CA LYS A 19 -6.76 -2.51 -3.61
C LYS A 19 -5.74 -2.26 -4.71
N ILE A 20 -5.35 -3.31 -5.42
CA ILE A 20 -4.41 -3.20 -6.53
C ILE A 20 -5.19 -2.86 -7.79
N LEU A 21 -5.05 -1.64 -8.27
CA LEU A 21 -5.78 -1.17 -9.45
C LEU A 21 -5.06 -1.51 -10.73
N GLU A 22 -3.73 -1.40 -10.74
CA GLU A 22 -2.91 -1.76 -11.88
C GLU A 22 -1.67 -2.49 -11.39
N SER A 23 -1.27 -3.52 -12.11
CA SER A 23 -0.09 -4.31 -11.77
C SER A 23 0.59 -4.77 -13.04
N SER A 24 1.93 -4.86 -12.98
CA SER A 24 2.70 -5.48 -14.05
C SER A 24 2.49 -6.98 -14.07
N ASP A 25 2.03 -7.55 -12.97
CA ASP A 25 1.65 -8.95 -12.86
C ASP A 25 0.14 -9.03 -12.86
N SER A 26 -0.44 -9.58 -13.94
CA SER A 26 -1.89 -9.62 -14.09
C SER A 26 -2.59 -10.42 -12.99
N THR A 27 -1.88 -11.35 -12.35
CA THR A 27 -2.47 -12.14 -11.27
C THR A 27 -2.71 -11.31 -10.01
N LEU A 28 -2.06 -10.16 -9.90
CA LEU A 28 -2.21 -9.29 -8.75
C LEU A 28 -3.27 -8.21 -8.97
N GLN A 29 -3.67 -8.00 -10.20
CA GLN A 29 -4.61 -6.94 -10.52
C GLN A 29 -5.99 -7.25 -9.94
N GLY A 30 -6.57 -6.28 -9.25
CA GLY A 30 -7.86 -6.45 -8.62
C GLY A 30 -7.83 -7.04 -7.22
N ILE A 31 -6.65 -7.45 -6.74
CA ILE A 31 -6.53 -7.96 -5.37
C ILE A 31 -6.85 -6.84 -4.38
N PHE A 32 -7.65 -7.16 -3.37
CA PHE A 32 -7.97 -6.19 -2.34
C PHE A 32 -8.11 -6.90 -0.99
N GLY A 33 -7.95 -6.13 0.06
CA GLY A 33 -8.07 -6.65 1.41
C GLY A 33 -7.35 -5.74 2.40
N THR A 34 -6.99 -6.31 3.55
CA THR A 34 -6.30 -5.58 4.60
C THR A 34 -4.82 -5.92 4.57
N ILE A 35 -3.97 -4.90 4.64
CA ILE A 35 -2.53 -5.12 4.74
C ILE A 35 -2.22 -5.62 6.14
N VAL A 36 -1.71 -6.85 6.22
CA VAL A 36 -1.41 -7.48 7.51
C VAL A 36 0.07 -7.49 7.84
N PHE A 37 0.92 -7.27 6.84
CA PHE A 37 2.35 -7.25 7.04
C PHE A 37 3.02 -6.58 5.85
N GLU A 38 4.19 -6.00 6.06
CA GLU A 38 5.00 -5.49 4.96
C GLU A 38 6.48 -5.68 5.25
N THR A 39 7.24 -5.84 4.17
CA THR A 39 8.69 -5.83 4.21
C THR A 39 9.18 -4.66 3.37
N LYS A 40 10.49 -4.56 3.17
CA LYS A 40 11.06 -3.49 2.37
C LYS A 40 10.45 -3.42 0.97
N ASN A 41 10.24 -4.57 0.34
CA ASN A 41 9.81 -4.64 -1.07
C ASN A 41 8.47 -5.33 -1.31
N THR A 42 7.80 -5.80 -0.26
CA THR A 42 6.61 -6.62 -0.42
C THR A 42 5.55 -6.22 0.60
N ILE A 43 4.29 -6.31 0.20
CA ILE A 43 3.17 -6.17 1.14
C ILE A 43 2.36 -7.46 1.11
N PHE A 44 1.74 -7.77 2.25
CA PHE A 44 0.90 -8.94 2.40
C PHE A 44 -0.52 -8.49 2.65
N ILE A 45 -1.42 -8.86 1.75
CA ILE A 45 -2.83 -8.45 1.81
C ILE A 45 -3.67 -9.65 2.14
N ARG A 46 -4.47 -9.55 3.19
CA ARG A 46 -5.36 -10.61 3.60
C ARG A 46 -6.79 -10.30 3.17
N LYS A 47 -7.38 -11.28 2.49
CA LYS A 47 -8.80 -11.26 2.17
C LYS A 47 -9.40 -12.56 2.68
N ASP A 48 -10.35 -12.47 3.59
CA ASP A 48 -10.94 -13.63 4.25
C ASP A 48 -9.83 -14.44 4.95
N SER A 49 -9.67 -15.70 4.60
CA SER A 49 -8.63 -16.55 5.19
C SER A 49 -7.37 -16.65 4.34
N LEU A 50 -7.32 -15.93 3.21
CA LEU A 50 -6.20 -16.01 2.29
C LEU A 50 -5.32 -14.78 2.40
N VAL A 51 -4.00 -14.99 2.35
CA VAL A 51 -3.03 -13.91 2.34
C VAL A 51 -2.29 -13.95 1.01
N LYS A 52 -2.28 -12.82 0.32
CA LYS A 52 -1.58 -12.68 -0.95
C LYS A 52 -0.34 -11.82 -0.75
N GLN A 53 0.75 -12.25 -1.36
CA GLN A 53 2.01 -11.54 -1.33
C GLN A 53 2.11 -10.68 -2.58
N VAL A 54 2.31 -9.39 -2.39
CA VAL A 54 2.34 -8.44 -3.50
C VAL A 54 3.66 -7.70 -3.49
N ALA A 55 4.43 -7.84 -4.57
CA ALA A 55 5.66 -7.08 -4.73
C ALA A 55 5.31 -5.60 -4.93
N LYS A 56 5.92 -4.74 -4.15
CA LYS A 56 5.62 -3.30 -4.24
C LYS A 56 5.90 -2.75 -5.64
N ARG A 57 6.95 -3.26 -6.28
CA ARG A 57 7.30 -2.82 -7.64
C ARG A 57 6.28 -3.23 -8.68
N ALA A 58 5.60 -4.36 -8.46
CA ALA A 58 4.61 -4.84 -9.41
C ALA A 58 3.31 -4.05 -9.32
N ALA A 59 3.00 -3.49 -8.16
CA ALA A 59 1.81 -2.70 -7.97
C ALA A 59 2.00 -1.32 -8.57
N LYS A 60 1.57 -1.12 -9.81
CA LYS A 60 1.74 0.15 -10.51
C LYS A 60 0.83 1.23 -9.96
N LYS A 61 -0.38 0.84 -9.56
CA LYS A 61 -1.33 1.77 -8.98
C LYS A 61 -2.16 1.04 -7.95
N LEU A 62 -2.21 1.58 -6.76
CA LEU A 62 -3.03 0.98 -5.71
C LEU A 62 -3.75 2.07 -4.92
N GLN A 63 -4.84 1.66 -4.31
CA GLN A 63 -5.64 2.52 -3.47
C GLN A 63 -5.45 2.08 -2.03
N LEU A 64 -5.01 3.00 -1.19
CA LEU A 64 -4.96 2.78 0.25
C LEU A 64 -6.11 3.51 0.89
N GLN A 65 -6.81 2.85 1.81
CA GLN A 65 -7.98 3.42 2.43
C GLN A 65 -7.90 3.29 3.94
N THR A 66 -8.14 4.40 4.61
CA THR A 66 -8.30 4.44 6.05
C THR A 66 -9.78 4.70 6.36
N SER A 67 -10.12 4.82 7.63
CA SER A 67 -11.50 5.12 8.01
C SER A 67 -11.95 6.51 7.56
N SER A 68 -11.01 7.42 7.33
CA SER A 68 -11.35 8.83 7.04
C SER A 68 -10.91 9.28 5.66
N CYS A 69 -10.05 8.55 4.96
CA CYS A 69 -9.59 8.99 3.66
C CYS A 69 -9.12 7.83 2.79
N ALA A 70 -8.96 8.12 1.50
CA ALA A 70 -8.43 7.16 0.54
C ALA A 70 -7.44 7.87 -0.36
N CYS A 71 -6.37 7.18 -0.74
CA CYS A 71 -5.33 7.72 -1.60
C CYS A 71 -4.98 6.73 -2.70
N PHE A 72 -4.59 7.27 -3.84
CA PHE A 72 -4.06 6.48 -4.94
C PHE A 72 -2.57 6.73 -5.03
N ILE A 73 -1.78 5.67 -4.94
CA ILE A 73 -0.32 5.77 -4.99
C ILE A 73 0.23 4.63 -5.83
N SER A 74 1.50 4.75 -6.22
CA SER A 74 2.18 3.62 -6.84
C SER A 74 2.88 2.81 -5.77
N GLY A 75 3.05 1.50 -6.01
CA GLY A 75 3.75 0.66 -5.07
C GLY A 75 5.20 1.09 -4.86
N SER A 76 5.81 1.71 -5.87
CA SER A 76 7.18 2.18 -5.75
C SER A 76 7.34 3.26 -4.68
N GLU A 77 6.28 4.00 -4.39
CA GLU A 77 6.32 5.00 -3.31
C GLU A 77 6.35 4.38 -1.94
N LEU A 78 6.00 3.10 -1.84
CA LEU A 78 6.00 2.37 -0.59
C LEU A 78 7.26 1.54 -0.38
N ILE A 79 8.17 1.53 -1.35
CA ILE A 79 9.41 0.76 -1.22
C ILE A 79 10.23 1.33 -0.05
N GLY A 80 10.79 0.42 0.75
CA GLY A 80 11.50 0.78 1.96
C GLY A 80 10.71 0.36 3.18
N ARG A 81 11.37 0.39 4.31
CA ARG A 81 10.73 0.09 5.58
C ARG A 81 10.03 1.34 6.10
N PRO A 82 9.03 1.19 6.97
CA PRO A 82 8.32 2.37 7.47
C PRO A 82 9.23 3.46 8.02
N GLU A 83 10.25 3.10 8.77
CA GLU A 83 11.17 4.08 9.34
C GLU A 83 11.97 4.82 8.27
N ASP A 84 12.30 4.15 7.17
CA ASP A 84 13.01 4.79 6.07
C ASP A 84 12.12 5.80 5.36
N ARG A 85 10.83 5.47 5.23
CA ARG A 85 9.87 6.38 4.61
C ARG A 85 9.64 7.62 5.46
N ILE A 86 9.64 7.46 6.77
CA ILE A 86 9.52 8.61 7.68
C ILE A 86 10.70 9.55 7.47
N SER A 87 11.90 9.01 7.38
CA SER A 87 13.11 9.80 7.15
C SER A 87 13.00 10.61 5.87
N ARG A 88 12.53 9.97 4.80
CA ARG A 88 12.37 10.66 3.51
C ARG A 88 11.35 11.78 3.59
N LEU A 89 10.26 11.56 4.31
CA LEU A 89 9.24 12.58 4.48
C LEU A 89 9.77 13.78 5.25
N ASN A 90 10.61 13.54 6.25
CA ASN A 90 11.16 14.61 7.07
C ASN A 90 12.25 15.41 6.35
N ASN A 91 12.91 14.79 5.40
CA ASN A 91 14.00 15.41 4.66
C ASN A 91 13.56 15.99 3.31
N GLY A 92 12.35 15.68 2.93
CA GLY A 92 11.82 16.04 1.60
C GLY A 92 11.21 17.40 1.48
#